data_42342c65f4afa049f93ace558967f62b
#
_entry.id   42342c65f4afa049f93ace558967f62b
#
_cell.length_a   1.000
_cell.length_b   1.000
_cell.length_c   1.000
_cell.angle_alpha   90.00
_cell.angle_beta   90.00
_cell.angle_gamma   90.00
#
_symmetry.space_group_name_H-M   'P 1'
#
loop_
_entity.id
_entity.type
_entity.pdbx_description
1 polymer ?
#
loop_
_entity_poly.entity_id
_entity_poly.type
_entity_poly.pdbx_seq_one_letter_code
_entity_poly.pdbx_strand_id
1 'polypeptide(L)'
;MPLRIVLAALAVVLLVSACGGGHKARRDAVTNYINRVNATQVAMRQQLLAVERAYRDFGRKKGPTLSQIEPRLTHAETTIRAVGRRLKALHPPPDARKLHLLLIQLVTDEAGVAHELVQLAQFSPRFSAALAPLAPAGRDLRAAFKTAKKAKEQAAALDGYAVVLADVLERLRPVVAPPAFAPALASQRASLAHVRATAIALADGLRTKRRAGLPVLIQRFTNAGLASRGLSEQRARIAAIKAYNGRVDELTNLGHQIDTERVRLEQALR
;
A
#
# COMPACT_ATOMS: atom_id res chain seq x y z
N MET A 1 6.65 3.39 13.74
CA MET A 1 5.34 3.00 14.32
C MET A 1 5.05 1.58 13.88
N PRO A 2 4.78 0.65 14.79
CA PRO A 2 4.43 -0.71 14.41
C PRO A 2 3.08 -0.74 13.71
N LEU A 3 3.06 -1.37 12.54
CA LEU A 3 1.83 -1.67 11.80
C LEU A 3 1.04 -2.69 12.65
N ARG A 4 -0.03 -2.27 13.29
CA ARG A 4 -0.93 -3.19 14.00
C ARG A 4 -1.87 -3.80 12.97
N ILE A 5 -1.57 -5.03 12.55
CA ILE A 5 -2.52 -5.86 11.82
C ILE A 5 -3.44 -6.48 12.87
N VAL A 6 -4.65 -5.97 12.97
CA VAL A 6 -5.69 -6.55 13.84
C VAL A 6 -6.31 -7.71 13.08
N LEU A 7 -5.88 -8.91 13.44
CA LEU A 7 -6.50 -10.15 13.00
C LEU A 7 -7.78 -10.36 13.80
N ALA A 8 -8.92 -9.98 13.25
CA ALA A 8 -10.22 -10.42 13.75
C ALA A 8 -10.45 -11.88 13.37
N ALA A 9 -9.72 -12.79 14.03
CA ALA A 9 -9.94 -14.24 13.90
C ALA A 9 -11.17 -14.62 14.71
N LEU A 10 -12.34 -14.58 14.09
CA LEU A 10 -13.60 -14.99 14.70
C LEU A 10 -13.71 -16.52 14.69
N ALA A 11 -13.42 -17.15 15.82
CA ALA A 11 -13.88 -18.51 16.07
C ALA A 11 -15.27 -18.43 16.71
N VAL A 12 -16.32 -18.70 15.94
CA VAL A 12 -17.70 -18.76 16.44
C VAL A 12 -17.90 -20.16 17.07
N VAL A 13 -17.80 -20.27 18.39
CA VAL A 13 -18.11 -21.50 19.13
C VAL A 13 -19.49 -21.32 19.77
N LEU A 14 -20.50 -22.05 19.26
CA LEU A 14 -21.82 -22.12 19.86
C LEU A 14 -21.91 -23.38 20.74
N LEU A 15 -22.03 -23.19 22.07
CA LEU A 15 -22.44 -24.24 23.01
C LEU A 15 -23.96 -24.23 23.11
N VAL A 16 -24.60 -25.30 22.71
CA VAL A 16 -26.05 -25.39 22.61
C VAL A 16 -26.57 -26.39 23.62
N SER A 17 -27.38 -25.91 24.60
CA SER A 17 -28.19 -26.76 25.51
C SER A 17 -29.65 -26.80 25.02
N ALA A 18 -30.27 -27.97 25.05
CA ALA A 18 -31.52 -28.26 24.34
C ALA A 18 -32.76 -28.16 25.22
N CYS A 19 -33.85 -27.54 24.68
CA CYS A 19 -35.26 -27.92 24.96
C CYS A 19 -36.25 -27.21 24.02
N GLY A 20 -37.23 -27.95 23.41
CA GLY A 20 -38.38 -27.42 22.71
C GLY A 20 -38.43 -27.66 21.20
N GLY A 21 -39.46 -28.39 20.66
CA GLY A 21 -39.50 -28.94 19.30
C GLY A 21 -39.47 -27.94 18.14
N GLY A 22 -40.15 -26.78 18.18
CA GLY A 22 -40.14 -25.78 17.11
C GLY A 22 -38.88 -24.89 17.14
N HIS A 23 -38.36 -24.63 18.31
CA HIS A 23 -37.10 -23.95 18.53
C HIS A 23 -35.90 -24.82 18.14
N LYS A 24 -36.02 -26.16 18.20
CA LYS A 24 -34.95 -27.08 17.83
C LYS A 24 -34.55 -26.97 16.33
N ALA A 25 -35.54 -27.06 15.44
CA ALA A 25 -35.27 -26.98 13.99
C ALA A 25 -34.62 -25.64 13.58
N ARG A 26 -35.07 -24.52 14.18
CA ARG A 26 -34.50 -23.17 13.96
C ARG A 26 -33.07 -23.09 14.47
N ARG A 27 -32.79 -23.62 15.64
CA ARG A 27 -31.48 -23.69 16.25
C ARG A 27 -30.51 -24.56 15.45
N ASP A 28 -30.97 -25.74 15.03
CA ASP A 28 -30.17 -26.65 14.20
C ASP A 28 -29.80 -26.01 12.87
N ALA A 29 -30.72 -25.27 12.24
CA ALA A 29 -30.44 -24.54 11.01
C ALA A 29 -29.35 -23.46 11.20
N VAL A 30 -29.39 -22.68 12.27
CA VAL A 30 -28.36 -21.66 12.58
C VAL A 30 -27.05 -22.34 12.95
N THR A 31 -27.04 -23.38 13.75
CA THR A 31 -25.83 -24.14 14.11
C THR A 31 -25.15 -24.74 12.90
N ASN A 32 -25.90 -25.36 11.99
CA ASN A 32 -25.38 -25.90 10.73
C ASN A 32 -24.79 -24.80 9.85
N TYR A 33 -25.43 -23.64 9.76
CA TYR A 33 -24.93 -22.49 9.05
C TYR A 33 -23.59 -22.02 9.63
N ILE A 34 -23.48 -21.85 10.94
CA ILE A 34 -22.26 -21.41 11.63
C ILE A 34 -21.13 -22.41 11.44
N ASN A 35 -21.40 -23.71 11.50
CA ASN A 35 -20.41 -24.75 11.26
C ASN A 35 -19.83 -24.64 9.82
N ARG A 36 -20.67 -24.37 8.82
CA ARG A 36 -20.23 -24.12 7.44
C ARG A 36 -19.38 -22.87 7.32
N VAL A 37 -19.77 -21.79 8.00
CA VAL A 37 -18.98 -20.54 8.06
C VAL A 37 -17.61 -20.81 8.67
N ASN A 38 -17.56 -21.48 9.83
CA ASN A 38 -16.31 -21.82 10.51
C ASN A 38 -15.39 -22.67 9.63
N ALA A 39 -15.92 -23.71 8.98
CA ALA A 39 -15.16 -24.54 8.06
C ALA A 39 -14.57 -23.73 6.88
N THR A 40 -15.32 -22.72 6.41
CA THR A 40 -14.86 -21.85 5.33
C THR A 40 -13.74 -20.90 5.80
N GLN A 41 -13.77 -20.44 7.05
CA GLN A 41 -12.83 -19.46 7.59
C GLN A 41 -11.48 -20.08 8.02
N VAL A 42 -11.38 -21.37 8.25
CA VAL A 42 -10.12 -22.02 8.69
C VAL A 42 -8.95 -21.72 7.75
N ALA A 43 -9.17 -21.83 6.45
CA ALA A 43 -8.13 -21.53 5.44
C ALA A 43 -7.68 -20.07 5.48
N MET A 44 -8.61 -19.14 5.67
CA MET A 44 -8.31 -17.70 5.78
C MET A 44 -7.46 -17.40 7.00
N ARG A 45 -7.79 -17.95 8.17
CA ARG A 45 -7.04 -17.73 9.42
C ARG A 45 -5.58 -18.11 9.28
N GLN A 46 -5.28 -19.24 8.64
CA GLN A 46 -3.90 -19.68 8.42
C GLN A 46 -3.13 -18.69 7.53
N GLN A 47 -3.76 -18.17 6.48
CA GLN A 47 -3.14 -17.20 5.58
C GLN A 47 -2.90 -15.84 6.25
N LEU A 48 -3.87 -15.34 7.03
CA LEU A 48 -3.72 -14.11 7.79
C LEU A 48 -2.56 -14.20 8.79
N LEU A 49 -2.42 -15.33 9.51
CA LEU A 49 -1.30 -15.58 10.40
C LEU A 49 0.05 -15.66 9.65
N ALA A 50 0.07 -16.17 8.41
CA ALA A 50 1.27 -16.18 7.59
C ALA A 50 1.67 -14.77 7.13
N VAL A 51 0.69 -13.94 6.76
CA VAL A 51 0.89 -12.53 6.40
C VAL A 51 1.41 -11.74 7.61
N GLU A 52 0.79 -11.88 8.78
CA GLU A 52 1.24 -11.22 10.01
C GLU A 52 2.68 -11.56 10.34
N ARG A 53 3.05 -12.84 10.28
CA ARG A 53 4.44 -13.29 10.49
C ARG A 53 5.39 -12.66 9.48
N ALA A 54 5.04 -12.64 8.20
CA ALA A 54 5.85 -12.03 7.16
C ALA A 54 6.10 -10.53 7.42
N TYR A 55 5.08 -9.79 7.87
CA TYR A 55 5.22 -8.37 8.24
C TYR A 55 6.04 -8.15 9.50
N ARG A 56 5.85 -8.98 10.50
CA ARG A 56 6.67 -8.92 11.74
C ARG A 56 8.15 -9.13 11.43
N ASP A 57 8.45 -10.04 10.53
CA ASP A 57 9.81 -10.32 10.12
C ASP A 57 10.40 -9.24 9.19
N PHE A 58 9.58 -8.60 8.35
CA PHE A 58 9.99 -7.47 7.52
C PHE A 58 10.50 -6.27 8.33
N GLY A 59 9.95 -6.01 9.51
CA GLY A 59 10.39 -4.92 10.39
C GLY A 59 11.74 -5.16 11.10
N ARG A 60 12.35 -6.33 10.94
CA ARG A 60 13.63 -6.69 11.58
C ARG A 60 14.82 -6.30 10.68
N LYS A 61 15.98 -5.95 11.29
CA LYS A 61 17.22 -5.55 10.57
C LYS A 61 17.69 -6.55 9.49
N LYS A 62 17.35 -7.84 9.63
CA LYS A 62 17.64 -8.93 8.68
C LYS A 62 16.37 -9.59 8.15
N GLY A 63 15.25 -8.86 8.13
CA GLY A 63 13.98 -9.37 7.65
C GLY A 63 13.92 -9.47 6.12
N PRO A 64 12.90 -10.17 5.60
CA PRO A 64 12.69 -10.29 4.16
C PRO A 64 12.38 -8.94 3.52
N THR A 65 12.77 -8.75 2.27
CA THR A 65 12.40 -7.59 1.46
C THR A 65 10.92 -7.66 1.03
N LEU A 66 10.36 -6.53 0.60
CA LEU A 66 8.99 -6.48 0.06
C LEU A 66 8.82 -7.46 -1.12
N SER A 67 9.80 -7.57 -1.99
CA SER A 67 9.78 -8.52 -3.11
C SER A 67 9.74 -9.99 -2.65
N GLN A 68 10.34 -10.32 -1.52
CA GLN A 68 10.33 -11.68 -0.97
C GLN A 68 9.01 -12.05 -0.29
N ILE A 69 8.28 -11.06 0.24
CA ILE A 69 6.97 -11.28 0.86
C ILE A 69 5.80 -11.16 -0.11
N GLU A 70 5.99 -10.53 -1.27
CA GLU A 70 4.94 -10.31 -2.29
C GLU A 70 4.20 -11.59 -2.70
N PRO A 71 4.85 -12.73 -3.01
CA PRO A 71 4.16 -13.97 -3.36
C PRO A 71 3.24 -14.47 -2.25
N ARG A 72 3.63 -14.29 -0.97
CA ARG A 72 2.81 -14.66 0.19
C ARG A 72 1.59 -13.76 0.32
N LEU A 73 1.74 -12.47 0.05
CA LEU A 73 0.62 -11.51 0.05
C LEU A 73 -0.37 -11.82 -1.06
N THR A 74 0.10 -12.12 -2.27
CA THR A 74 -0.72 -12.52 -3.42
C THR A 74 -1.48 -13.81 -3.14
N HIS A 75 -0.82 -14.80 -2.52
CA HIS A 75 -1.48 -16.04 -2.11
C HIS A 75 -2.55 -15.79 -1.04
N ALA A 76 -2.27 -14.94 -0.05
CA ALA A 76 -3.22 -14.56 0.98
C ALA A 76 -4.45 -13.85 0.38
N GLU A 77 -4.25 -12.86 -0.50
CA GLU A 77 -5.32 -12.17 -1.22
C GLU A 77 -6.21 -13.16 -1.98
N THR A 78 -5.59 -14.07 -2.74
CA THR A 78 -6.31 -15.09 -3.51
C THR A 78 -7.15 -15.99 -2.60
N THR A 79 -6.61 -16.41 -1.46
CA THR A 79 -7.30 -17.25 -0.48
C THR A 79 -8.46 -16.50 0.17
N ILE A 80 -8.26 -15.24 0.60
CA ILE A 80 -9.32 -14.40 1.19
C ILE A 80 -10.47 -14.23 0.18
N ARG A 81 -10.16 -13.92 -1.08
CA ARG A 81 -11.17 -13.82 -2.15
C ARG A 81 -11.91 -15.14 -2.39
N ALA A 82 -11.24 -16.28 -2.30
CA ALA A 82 -11.87 -17.59 -2.42
C ALA A 82 -12.83 -17.87 -1.25
N VAL A 83 -12.45 -17.52 -0.02
CA VAL A 83 -13.31 -17.58 1.15
C VAL A 83 -14.55 -16.69 0.96
N GLY A 84 -14.36 -15.46 0.47
CA GLY A 84 -15.49 -14.55 0.18
C GLY A 84 -16.49 -15.14 -0.81
N ARG A 85 -16.01 -15.80 -1.90
CA ARG A 85 -16.89 -16.49 -2.85
C ARG A 85 -17.66 -17.64 -2.18
N ARG A 86 -17.00 -18.44 -1.35
CA ARG A 86 -17.64 -19.55 -0.62
C ARG A 86 -18.67 -19.04 0.37
N LEU A 87 -18.37 -17.97 1.13
CA LEU A 87 -19.34 -17.34 2.04
C LEU A 87 -20.56 -16.84 1.28
N LYS A 88 -20.39 -16.14 0.16
CA LYS A 88 -21.50 -15.64 -0.68
C LYS A 88 -22.41 -16.76 -1.20
N ALA A 89 -21.88 -17.97 -1.39
CA ALA A 89 -22.63 -19.14 -1.82
C ALA A 89 -23.44 -19.82 -0.69
N LEU A 90 -23.19 -19.45 0.58
CA LEU A 90 -23.96 -19.99 1.70
C LEU A 90 -25.34 -19.33 1.77
N HIS A 91 -26.34 -20.14 2.08
CA HIS A 91 -27.71 -19.66 2.31
C HIS A 91 -27.96 -19.55 3.81
N PRO A 92 -27.94 -18.33 4.37
CA PRO A 92 -28.17 -18.14 5.80
C PRO A 92 -29.64 -18.35 6.15
N PRO A 93 -29.95 -18.98 7.29
CA PRO A 93 -31.32 -18.98 7.83
C PRO A 93 -31.72 -17.52 8.17
N PRO A 94 -33.04 -17.22 8.26
CA PRO A 94 -33.51 -15.85 8.47
C PRO A 94 -32.83 -15.12 9.63
N ASP A 95 -32.61 -15.82 10.74
CA ASP A 95 -32.00 -15.26 11.95
C ASP A 95 -30.50 -14.87 11.75
N ALA A 96 -29.80 -15.59 10.90
CA ALA A 96 -28.37 -15.37 10.64
C ALA A 96 -28.08 -14.44 9.45
N ARG A 97 -29.09 -13.87 8.79
CA ARG A 97 -28.90 -13.01 7.61
C ARG A 97 -28.01 -11.80 7.88
N LYS A 98 -28.22 -11.14 9.03
CA LYS A 98 -27.40 -9.98 9.39
C LYS A 98 -25.96 -10.38 9.66
N LEU A 99 -25.70 -11.46 10.38
CA LEU A 99 -24.36 -12.01 10.58
C LEU A 99 -23.70 -12.35 9.25
N HIS A 100 -24.45 -12.97 8.32
CA HIS A 100 -23.94 -13.31 6.99
C HIS A 100 -23.47 -12.09 6.19
N LEU A 101 -24.27 -11.00 6.18
CA LEU A 101 -23.90 -9.77 5.50
C LEU A 101 -22.65 -9.13 6.10
N LEU A 102 -22.53 -9.08 7.43
CA LEU A 102 -21.36 -8.57 8.12
C LEU A 102 -20.10 -9.39 7.81
N LEU A 103 -20.22 -10.72 7.75
CA LEU A 103 -19.12 -11.61 7.39
C LEU A 103 -18.67 -11.42 5.92
N ILE A 104 -19.61 -11.25 4.98
CA ILE A 104 -19.28 -10.94 3.58
C ILE A 104 -18.56 -9.59 3.48
N GLN A 105 -19.03 -8.58 4.21
CA GLN A 105 -18.39 -7.28 4.24
C GLN A 105 -16.96 -7.40 4.79
N LEU A 106 -16.78 -8.06 5.95
CA LEU A 106 -15.47 -8.26 6.56
C LEU A 106 -14.47 -8.87 5.56
N VAL A 107 -14.83 -9.99 4.93
CA VAL A 107 -13.93 -10.67 3.97
C VAL A 107 -13.67 -9.84 2.72
N THR A 108 -14.64 -9.01 2.30
CA THR A 108 -14.47 -8.11 1.16
C THR A 108 -13.47 -7.01 1.48
N ASP A 109 -13.58 -6.42 2.66
CA ASP A 109 -12.70 -5.34 3.12
C ASP A 109 -11.28 -5.87 3.42
N GLU A 110 -11.16 -7.06 4.03
CA GLU A 110 -9.87 -7.74 4.22
C GLU A 110 -9.19 -8.06 2.87
N ALA A 111 -9.95 -8.50 1.86
CA ALA A 111 -9.42 -8.73 0.52
C ALA A 111 -8.94 -7.42 -0.13
N GLY A 112 -9.64 -6.32 0.12
CA GLY A 112 -9.23 -4.97 -0.32
C GLY A 112 -7.89 -4.55 0.29
N VAL A 113 -7.74 -4.70 1.60
CA VAL A 113 -6.48 -4.40 2.31
C VAL A 113 -5.35 -5.30 1.82
N ALA A 114 -5.59 -6.61 1.65
CA ALA A 114 -4.58 -7.54 1.13
C ALA A 114 -4.14 -7.16 -0.29
N HIS A 115 -5.07 -6.76 -1.15
CA HIS A 115 -4.78 -6.29 -2.50
C HIS A 115 -3.87 -5.04 -2.51
N GLU A 116 -4.14 -4.06 -1.68
CA GLU A 116 -3.30 -2.86 -1.58
C GLU A 116 -1.89 -3.16 -1.09
N LEU A 117 -1.77 -4.10 -0.17
CA LEU A 117 -0.46 -4.55 0.31
C LEU A 117 0.34 -5.25 -0.80
N VAL A 118 -0.30 -6.06 -1.64
CA VAL A 118 0.31 -6.64 -2.85
C VAL A 118 0.78 -5.52 -3.78
N GLN A 119 -0.09 -4.55 -4.08
CA GLN A 119 0.27 -3.41 -4.93
C GLN A 119 1.46 -2.63 -4.36
N LEU A 120 1.50 -2.40 -3.04
CA LEU A 120 2.61 -1.71 -2.37
C LEU A 120 3.92 -2.51 -2.47
N ALA A 121 3.84 -3.84 -2.29
CA ALA A 121 4.99 -4.72 -2.38
C ALA A 121 5.59 -4.75 -3.81
N GLN A 122 4.75 -4.62 -4.83
CA GLN A 122 5.16 -4.52 -6.22
C GLN A 122 5.68 -3.13 -6.60
N PHE A 123 5.03 -2.08 -6.10
CA PHE A 123 5.36 -0.69 -6.39
C PHE A 123 6.72 -0.27 -5.80
N SER A 124 6.94 -0.54 -4.52
CA SER A 124 8.07 0.03 -3.78
C SER A 124 9.45 -0.35 -4.36
N PRO A 125 9.74 -1.62 -4.71
CA PRO A 125 11.01 -1.98 -5.33
C PRO A 125 11.21 -1.34 -6.71
N ARG A 126 10.17 -1.31 -7.54
CA ARG A 126 10.21 -0.71 -8.88
C ARG A 126 10.45 0.79 -8.83
N PHE A 127 9.76 1.48 -7.93
CA PHE A 127 9.93 2.90 -7.70
C PHE A 127 11.34 3.23 -7.20
N SER A 128 11.85 2.48 -6.21
CA SER A 128 13.22 2.65 -5.70
C SER A 128 14.28 2.39 -6.77
N ALA A 129 14.12 1.34 -7.57
CA ALA A 129 15.04 1.01 -8.66
C ALA A 129 15.03 2.08 -9.75
N ALA A 130 13.86 2.65 -10.08
CA ALA A 130 13.76 3.74 -11.05
C ALA A 130 14.49 5.01 -10.58
N LEU A 131 14.44 5.32 -9.27
CA LEU A 131 15.09 6.51 -8.69
C LEU A 131 16.58 6.31 -8.35
N ALA A 132 17.07 5.07 -8.32
CA ALA A 132 18.44 4.75 -7.91
C ALA A 132 19.54 5.58 -8.61
N PRO A 133 19.45 5.94 -9.90
CA PRO A 133 20.48 6.74 -10.60
C PRO A 133 20.57 8.19 -10.10
N LEU A 134 19.55 8.73 -9.42
CA LEU A 134 19.55 10.16 -9.03
C LEU A 134 20.63 10.52 -8.01
N ALA A 135 20.85 9.66 -7.02
CA ALA A 135 21.79 9.95 -5.96
C ALA A 135 23.25 10.00 -6.44
N PRO A 136 23.76 9.06 -7.24
CA PRO A 136 25.08 9.19 -7.87
C PRO A 136 25.14 10.39 -8.81
N ALA A 137 24.19 10.58 -9.71
CA ALA A 137 24.17 11.71 -10.64
C ALA A 137 24.23 13.07 -9.95
N GLY A 138 23.51 13.23 -8.83
CA GLY A 138 23.59 14.46 -8.05
C GLY A 138 24.93 14.64 -7.32
N ARG A 139 25.66 13.58 -6.98
CA ARG A 139 27.04 13.68 -6.46
C ARG A 139 28.01 14.08 -7.57
N ASP A 140 27.89 13.45 -8.73
CA ASP A 140 28.76 13.71 -9.89
C ASP A 140 28.60 15.14 -10.41
N LEU A 141 27.35 15.64 -10.47
CA LEU A 141 27.08 17.04 -10.79
C LEU A 141 27.80 17.99 -9.82
N ARG A 142 27.67 17.74 -8.51
CA ARG A 142 28.36 18.58 -7.51
C ARG A 142 29.87 18.51 -7.61
N ALA A 143 30.44 17.34 -7.87
CA ALA A 143 31.86 17.16 -8.06
C ALA A 143 32.36 17.91 -9.32
N ALA A 144 31.62 17.75 -10.41
CA ALA A 144 31.91 18.46 -11.65
C ALA A 144 31.89 19.99 -11.49
N PHE A 145 30.91 20.53 -10.77
CA PHE A 145 30.85 21.98 -10.49
C PHE A 145 31.99 22.50 -9.61
N LYS A 146 32.56 21.67 -8.73
CA LYS A 146 33.74 22.05 -7.91
C LYS A 146 35.02 22.13 -8.76
N THR A 147 35.14 21.32 -9.79
CA THR A 147 36.34 21.21 -10.62
C THR A 147 36.26 22.04 -11.90
N ALA A 148 35.04 22.27 -12.41
CA ALA A 148 34.83 23.00 -13.68
C ALA A 148 35.20 24.49 -13.55
N LYS A 149 36.23 24.90 -14.26
CA LYS A 149 36.70 26.30 -14.31
C LYS A 149 36.01 27.08 -15.42
N LYS A 150 35.47 26.42 -16.43
CA LYS A 150 34.87 27.04 -17.62
C LYS A 150 33.37 26.80 -17.66
N ALA A 151 32.61 27.80 -18.13
CA ALA A 151 31.16 27.70 -18.30
C ALA A 151 30.74 26.52 -19.20
N LYS A 152 31.56 26.18 -20.22
CA LYS A 152 31.32 25.02 -21.11
C LYS A 152 31.38 23.71 -20.34
N GLU A 153 32.27 23.55 -19.38
CA GLU A 153 32.42 22.35 -18.56
C GLU A 153 31.21 22.21 -17.59
N GLN A 154 30.81 23.32 -17.01
CA GLN A 154 29.59 23.36 -16.15
C GLN A 154 28.31 23.03 -16.94
N ALA A 155 28.20 23.56 -18.17
CA ALA A 155 27.08 23.24 -19.04
C ALA A 155 27.05 21.75 -19.41
N ALA A 156 28.21 21.16 -19.73
CA ALA A 156 28.30 19.72 -20.01
C ALA A 156 27.91 18.86 -18.83
N ALA A 157 28.25 19.26 -17.60
CA ALA A 157 27.84 18.55 -16.38
C ALA A 157 26.32 18.62 -16.17
N LEU A 158 25.68 19.75 -16.47
CA LEU A 158 24.22 19.89 -16.41
C LEU A 158 23.50 19.04 -17.48
N ASP A 159 24.08 18.96 -18.69
CA ASP A 159 23.54 18.10 -19.75
C ASP A 159 23.59 16.62 -19.33
N GLY A 160 24.73 16.18 -18.79
CA GLY A 160 24.87 14.83 -18.26
C GLY A 160 23.81 14.52 -17.17
N TYR A 161 23.58 15.47 -16.28
CA TYR A 161 22.54 15.33 -15.26
C TYR A 161 21.12 15.31 -15.86
N ALA A 162 20.85 16.15 -16.87
CA ALA A 162 19.55 16.17 -17.56
C ALA A 162 19.28 14.85 -18.33
N VAL A 163 20.30 14.18 -18.85
CA VAL A 163 20.21 12.85 -19.47
C VAL A 163 19.81 11.80 -18.42
N VAL A 164 20.44 11.80 -17.24
CA VAL A 164 20.07 10.89 -16.16
C VAL A 164 18.63 11.13 -15.69
N LEU A 165 18.20 12.40 -15.58
CA LEU A 165 16.80 12.71 -15.24
C LEU A 165 15.82 12.20 -16.29
N ALA A 166 16.18 12.25 -17.58
CA ALA A 166 15.37 11.68 -18.65
C ALA A 166 15.23 10.15 -18.51
N ASP A 167 16.35 9.45 -18.29
CA ASP A 167 16.35 8.00 -18.04
C ASP A 167 15.49 7.61 -16.84
N VAL A 168 15.59 8.33 -15.74
CA VAL A 168 14.76 8.13 -14.54
C VAL A 168 13.27 8.32 -14.83
N LEU A 169 12.90 9.36 -15.59
CA LEU A 169 11.51 9.59 -15.99
C LEU A 169 10.97 8.45 -16.86
N GLU A 170 11.76 7.94 -17.80
CA GLU A 170 11.38 6.78 -18.62
C GLU A 170 11.24 5.50 -17.77
N ARG A 171 12.12 5.27 -16.80
CA ARG A 171 12.00 4.14 -15.85
C ARG A 171 10.77 4.26 -14.94
N LEU A 172 10.37 5.47 -14.58
CA LEU A 172 9.16 5.72 -13.80
C LEU A 172 7.88 5.53 -14.62
N ARG A 173 7.92 5.63 -15.95
CA ARG A 173 6.76 5.58 -16.83
C ARG A 173 5.90 4.32 -16.66
N PRO A 174 6.47 3.09 -16.63
CA PRO A 174 5.71 1.86 -16.41
C PRO A 174 5.36 1.60 -14.93
N VAL A 175 5.84 2.42 -14.00
CA VAL A 175 5.58 2.20 -12.57
C VAL A 175 4.15 2.60 -12.23
N VAL A 176 3.35 1.63 -11.82
CA VAL A 176 1.97 1.85 -11.35
C VAL A 176 1.99 1.94 -9.83
N ALA A 177 1.48 3.04 -9.28
CA ALA A 177 1.37 3.24 -7.84
C ALA A 177 0.01 2.77 -7.32
N PRO A 178 -0.06 2.22 -6.08
CA PRO A 178 -1.32 2.05 -5.39
C PRO A 178 -2.10 3.38 -5.31
N PRO A 179 -3.44 3.36 -5.22
CA PRO A 179 -4.25 4.58 -5.24
C PRO A 179 -3.80 5.66 -4.25
N ALA A 180 -3.41 5.27 -3.03
CA ALA A 180 -2.91 6.19 -2.00
C ALA A 180 -1.57 6.87 -2.37
N PHE A 181 -0.75 6.27 -3.25
CA PHE A 181 0.55 6.78 -3.69
C PHE A 181 0.53 7.41 -5.09
N ALA A 182 -0.57 7.27 -5.84
CA ALA A 182 -0.67 7.79 -7.20
C ALA A 182 -0.43 9.31 -7.29
N PRO A 183 -0.98 10.16 -6.39
CA PRO A 183 -0.71 11.61 -6.40
C PRO A 183 0.78 11.91 -6.12
N ALA A 184 1.43 11.13 -5.24
CA ALA A 184 2.84 11.32 -4.94
C ALA A 184 3.74 10.97 -6.12
N LEU A 185 3.46 9.87 -6.81
CA LEU A 185 4.18 9.47 -8.01
C LEU A 185 4.03 10.52 -9.13
N ALA A 186 2.80 11.05 -9.33
CA ALA A 186 2.56 12.12 -10.28
C ALA A 186 3.35 13.40 -9.95
N SER A 187 3.32 13.83 -8.69
CA SER A 187 4.10 14.96 -8.19
C SER A 187 5.60 14.77 -8.35
N GLN A 188 6.11 13.56 -8.07
CA GLN A 188 7.52 13.23 -8.23
C GLN A 188 7.96 13.31 -9.70
N ARG A 189 7.15 12.75 -10.62
CA ARG A 189 7.41 12.86 -12.07
C ARG A 189 7.44 14.31 -12.54
N ALA A 190 6.45 15.11 -12.13
CA ALA A 190 6.39 16.53 -12.47
C ALA A 190 7.60 17.30 -11.94
N SER A 191 8.01 17.05 -10.70
CA SER A 191 9.18 17.67 -10.09
C SER A 191 10.46 17.31 -10.82
N LEU A 192 10.68 16.05 -11.17
CA LEU A 192 11.87 15.62 -11.92
C LEU A 192 11.90 16.19 -13.34
N ALA A 193 10.75 16.27 -14.01
CA ALA A 193 10.63 16.91 -15.32
C ALA A 193 10.98 18.42 -15.22
N HIS A 194 10.54 19.09 -14.17
CA HIS A 194 10.86 20.49 -13.93
C HIS A 194 12.36 20.71 -13.64
N VAL A 195 12.97 19.85 -12.80
CA VAL A 195 14.43 19.88 -12.56
C VAL A 195 15.20 19.69 -13.87
N ARG A 196 14.79 18.74 -14.71
CA ARG A 196 15.40 18.50 -16.03
C ARG A 196 15.31 19.73 -16.92
N ALA A 197 14.12 20.32 -17.04
CA ALA A 197 13.92 21.52 -17.86
C ALA A 197 14.79 22.71 -17.39
N THR A 198 14.87 22.91 -16.08
CA THR A 198 15.70 24.00 -15.51
C THR A 198 17.19 23.72 -15.64
N ALA A 199 17.64 22.45 -15.58
CA ALA A 199 19.03 22.07 -15.85
C ALA A 199 19.43 22.38 -17.29
N ILE A 200 18.60 22.04 -18.28
CA ILE A 200 18.81 22.34 -19.69
C ILE A 200 18.87 23.86 -19.92
N ALA A 201 17.90 24.59 -19.37
CA ALA A 201 17.88 26.06 -19.52
C ALA A 201 19.15 26.73 -18.94
N LEU A 202 19.62 26.23 -17.78
CA LEU A 202 20.87 26.74 -17.17
C LEU A 202 22.09 26.38 -18.01
N ALA A 203 22.18 25.17 -18.57
CA ALA A 203 23.23 24.74 -19.46
C ALA A 203 23.31 25.65 -20.70
N ASP A 204 22.18 25.97 -21.31
CA ASP A 204 22.10 26.88 -22.48
C ASP A 204 22.46 28.31 -22.11
N GLY A 205 22.05 28.82 -20.95
CA GLY A 205 22.47 30.12 -20.43
C GLY A 205 23.96 30.23 -20.25
N LEU A 206 24.62 29.16 -19.75
CA LEU A 206 26.08 29.10 -19.60
C LEU A 206 26.81 29.09 -20.96
N ARG A 207 26.30 28.42 -21.99
CA ARG A 207 26.84 28.37 -23.33
C ARG A 207 26.75 29.71 -24.07
N THR A 208 25.59 30.34 -23.96
CA THR A 208 25.27 31.58 -24.67
C THR A 208 25.84 32.82 -23.99
N LYS A 209 26.54 32.65 -22.86
CA LYS A 209 27.14 33.75 -22.06
C LYS A 209 26.15 34.88 -21.71
N ARG A 210 24.86 34.56 -21.56
CA ARG A 210 23.82 35.52 -21.18
C ARG A 210 23.96 35.91 -19.70
N ARG A 211 24.94 36.77 -19.38
CA ARG A 211 25.29 37.14 -17.99
C ARG A 211 24.08 37.71 -17.20
N ALA A 212 23.26 38.54 -17.84
CA ALA A 212 22.13 39.21 -17.17
C ALA A 212 21.02 38.26 -16.66
N GLY A 213 20.81 37.11 -17.29
CA GLY A 213 19.77 36.12 -16.89
C GLY A 213 20.30 34.94 -16.06
N LEU A 214 21.60 34.77 -15.94
CA LEU A 214 22.22 33.62 -15.32
C LEU A 214 21.83 33.44 -13.83
N PRO A 215 21.82 34.50 -12.97
CA PRO A 215 21.40 34.37 -11.59
C PRO A 215 19.96 33.83 -11.44
N VAL A 216 19.06 34.25 -12.32
CA VAL A 216 17.67 33.78 -12.35
C VAL A 216 17.58 32.28 -12.71
N LEU A 217 18.37 31.84 -13.67
CA LEU A 217 18.45 30.43 -14.08
C LEU A 217 19.02 29.55 -12.96
N ILE A 218 20.06 30.00 -12.29
CA ILE A 218 20.67 29.34 -11.13
C ILE A 218 19.62 29.20 -10.02
N GLN A 219 18.92 30.29 -9.69
CA GLN A 219 17.89 30.29 -8.67
C GLN A 219 16.74 29.33 -9.01
N ARG A 220 16.27 29.32 -10.25
CA ARG A 220 15.22 28.40 -10.72
C ARG A 220 15.65 26.94 -10.60
N PHE A 221 16.87 26.61 -11.03
CA PHE A 221 17.39 25.25 -10.91
C PHE A 221 17.56 24.83 -9.45
N THR A 222 18.07 25.70 -8.59
CA THR A 222 18.21 25.45 -7.15
C THR A 222 16.85 25.22 -6.50
N ASN A 223 15.87 26.08 -6.78
CA ASN A 223 14.52 25.95 -6.24
C ASN A 223 13.83 24.66 -6.73
N ALA A 224 13.97 24.30 -8.00
CA ALA A 224 13.47 23.06 -8.55
C ALA A 224 14.08 21.83 -7.84
N GLY A 225 15.41 21.87 -7.62
CA GLY A 225 16.13 20.82 -6.88
C GLY A 225 15.71 20.69 -5.43
N LEU A 226 15.38 21.79 -4.73
CA LEU A 226 14.87 21.79 -3.38
C LEU A 226 13.42 21.25 -3.32
N ALA A 227 12.57 21.67 -4.25
CA ALA A 227 11.18 21.21 -4.34
C ALA A 227 11.09 19.70 -4.61
N SER A 228 12.04 19.13 -5.35
CA SER A 228 12.11 17.69 -5.61
C SER A 228 12.53 16.85 -4.38
N ARG A 229 13.03 17.47 -3.32
CA ARG A 229 13.51 16.82 -2.10
C ARG A 229 12.39 16.61 -1.07
N GLY A 230 11.41 15.76 -1.37
CA GLY A 230 10.84 14.97 -0.31
C GLY A 230 9.68 15.50 0.53
N LEU A 231 9.21 16.74 0.44
CA LEU A 231 8.02 17.16 1.22
C LEU A 231 6.73 16.53 0.68
N SER A 232 6.61 16.38 -0.63
CA SER A 232 5.48 15.71 -1.28
C SER A 232 5.48 14.21 -0.99
N GLU A 233 6.62 13.54 -1.04
CA GLU A 233 6.77 12.12 -0.72
C GLU A 233 6.46 11.83 0.75
N GLN A 234 6.98 12.64 1.66
CA GLN A 234 6.69 12.48 3.09
C GLN A 234 5.21 12.68 3.40
N ARG A 235 4.56 13.70 2.81
CA ARG A 235 3.10 13.92 2.97
C ARG A 235 2.29 12.76 2.42
N ALA A 236 2.65 12.25 1.23
CA ALA A 236 1.97 11.11 0.63
C ALA A 236 2.15 9.84 1.47
N ARG A 237 3.35 9.60 2.01
CA ARG A 237 3.61 8.49 2.93
C ARG A 237 2.75 8.59 4.19
N ILE A 238 2.66 9.79 4.79
CA ILE A 238 1.83 10.03 5.98
C ILE A 238 0.34 9.79 5.64
N ALA A 239 -0.14 10.32 4.50
CA ALA A 239 -1.51 10.13 4.04
C ALA A 239 -1.84 8.66 3.79
N ALA A 240 -0.93 7.90 3.17
CA ALA A 240 -1.10 6.47 2.94
C ALA A 240 -1.15 5.67 4.24
N ILE A 241 -0.27 5.99 5.21
CA ILE A 241 -0.30 5.36 6.54
C ILE A 241 -1.62 5.67 7.26
N LYS A 242 -2.09 6.92 7.18
CA LYS A 242 -3.37 7.32 7.79
C LYS A 242 -4.55 6.60 7.16
N ALA A 243 -4.60 6.51 5.83
CA ALA A 243 -5.65 5.79 5.11
C ALA A 243 -5.65 4.29 5.46
N TYR A 244 -4.48 3.67 5.54
CA TYR A 244 -4.34 2.28 5.95
C TYR A 244 -4.83 2.06 7.40
N ASN A 245 -4.41 2.90 8.34
CA ASN A 245 -4.85 2.80 9.74
C ASN A 245 -6.37 2.96 9.85
N GLY A 246 -6.98 3.91 9.10
CA GLY A 246 -8.43 4.08 9.06
C GLY A 246 -9.17 2.81 8.64
N ARG A 247 -8.65 2.08 7.66
CA ARG A 247 -9.23 0.79 7.24
C ARG A 247 -9.07 -0.32 8.28
N VAL A 248 -7.94 -0.36 8.97
CA VAL A 248 -7.73 -1.29 10.09
C VAL A 248 -8.74 -1.01 11.21
N ASP A 249 -9.01 0.26 11.50
CA ASP A 249 -10.02 0.67 12.49
C ASP A 249 -11.44 0.26 12.02
N GLU A 250 -11.76 0.43 10.73
CA GLU A 250 -13.04 -0.03 10.14
C GLU A 250 -13.21 -1.54 10.25
N LEU A 251 -12.16 -2.33 9.94
CA LEU A 251 -12.17 -3.79 10.11
C LEU A 251 -12.35 -4.20 11.58
N THR A 252 -11.74 -3.48 12.51
CA THR A 252 -11.89 -3.71 13.96
C THR A 252 -13.33 -3.45 14.40
N ASN A 253 -13.93 -2.35 13.96
CA ASN A 253 -15.31 -2.00 14.26
C ASN A 253 -16.29 -3.03 13.67
N LEU A 254 -16.02 -3.52 12.46
CA LEU A 254 -16.82 -4.57 11.84
C LEU A 254 -16.70 -5.88 12.61
N GLY A 255 -15.53 -6.23 13.13
CA GLY A 255 -15.32 -7.34 14.04
C GLY A 255 -16.20 -7.25 15.29
N HIS A 256 -16.25 -6.08 15.94
CA HIS A 256 -17.12 -5.85 17.09
C HIS A 256 -18.62 -5.99 16.75
N GLN A 257 -19.05 -5.53 15.57
CA GLN A 257 -20.44 -5.71 15.12
C GLN A 257 -20.78 -7.19 14.92
N ILE A 258 -19.85 -7.98 14.36
CA ILE A 258 -20.00 -9.43 14.19
C ILE A 258 -20.10 -10.12 15.54
N ASP A 259 -19.26 -9.76 16.52
CA ASP A 259 -19.33 -10.33 17.88
C ASP A 259 -20.65 -9.99 18.57
N THR A 260 -21.12 -8.74 18.45
CA THR A 260 -22.41 -8.32 18.98
C THR A 260 -23.56 -9.13 18.37
N GLU A 261 -23.54 -9.32 17.06
CA GLU A 261 -24.57 -10.07 16.34
C GLU A 261 -24.54 -11.57 16.68
N ARG A 262 -23.34 -12.12 16.90
CA ARG A 262 -23.17 -13.49 17.41
C ARG A 262 -23.81 -13.67 18.78
N VAL A 263 -23.53 -12.77 19.73
CA VAL A 263 -24.11 -12.82 21.07
C VAL A 263 -25.62 -12.71 21.00
N ARG A 264 -26.16 -11.82 20.14
CA ARG A 264 -27.62 -11.70 19.92
C ARG A 264 -28.21 -13.02 19.43
N LEU A 265 -27.56 -13.70 18.48
CA LEU A 265 -28.01 -14.99 17.97
C LEU A 265 -27.97 -16.06 19.05
N GLU A 266 -26.94 -16.15 19.86
CA GLU A 266 -26.82 -17.09 20.97
C GLU A 266 -27.95 -16.89 21.98
N GLN A 267 -28.29 -15.63 22.31
CA GLN A 267 -29.41 -15.32 23.22
C GLN A 267 -30.79 -15.68 22.64
N ALA A 268 -30.99 -15.42 21.34
CA ALA A 268 -32.26 -15.69 20.67
C ALA A 268 -32.53 -17.19 20.44
N LEU A 269 -31.52 -18.04 20.59
CA LEU A 269 -31.58 -19.48 20.40
C LEU A 269 -31.61 -20.28 21.73
N ARG A 270 -31.47 -19.60 22.86
CA ARG A 270 -31.68 -20.18 24.21
C ARG A 270 -33.15 -20.32 24.53
#